data_6b204e7ad1170e492f0f679734c0e60c
#
_entry.id   6b204e7ad1170e492f0f679734c0e60c
#
_cell.length_a   1.000
_cell.length_b   1.000
_cell.length_c   1.000
_cell.angle_alpha   90.00
_cell.angle_beta   90.00
_cell.angle_gamma   90.00
#
_symmetry.space_group_name_H-M   'P 1'
#
loop_
_entity.id
_entity.type
_entity.pdbx_description
1 polymer ?
#
loop_
_entity_poly.entity_id
_entity_poly.type
_entity_poly.pdbx_seq_one_letter_code
_entity_poly.pdbx_strand_id
1 'polypeptide(L)'
;DAALPRIATWAKFWDMHTQKHFYALNTHFDHRGLDAKDRSIDLIEDFIENNCEGLPVVVTGDLNFKPLTKEYNYLTREGAPLFDSYNLTVLDPVGPEATFNAFRFEEGRSRIDYILVTDDWKVYEYETLDVIKDGMYVSDHYPVVANIKLSPYR
;
A
#
# COMPACT_ATOMS: atom_id res chain seq x y z
N ASP A 1 1.32 7.96 -21.24
CA ASP A 1 0.42 9.05 -20.79
C ASP A 1 0.75 9.60 -19.40
N ALA A 2 1.86 9.15 -18.76
CA ALA A 2 2.29 9.64 -17.46
C ALA A 2 2.53 11.17 -17.48
N ALA A 3 2.07 11.87 -16.43
CA ALA A 3 2.33 13.29 -16.25
C ALA A 3 3.75 13.53 -15.68
N LEU A 4 4.26 12.59 -14.88
CA LEU A 4 5.57 12.67 -14.24
C LEU A 4 6.28 11.30 -14.26
N PRO A 5 7.62 11.28 -14.34
CA PRO A 5 8.38 10.06 -14.08
C PRO A 5 8.13 9.58 -12.64
N ARG A 6 7.92 8.28 -12.47
CA ARG A 6 7.74 7.65 -11.15
C ARG A 6 8.78 6.56 -10.96
N ILE A 7 9.09 6.27 -9.71
CA ILE A 7 10.03 5.23 -9.33
C ILE A 7 9.42 4.32 -8.27
N ALA A 8 9.90 3.10 -8.18
CA ALA A 8 9.73 2.24 -7.03
C ALA A 8 11.09 2.04 -6.36
N THR A 9 11.14 2.26 -5.05
CA THR A 9 12.34 1.98 -4.23
C THR A 9 12.08 0.73 -3.43
N TRP A 10 13.04 -0.16 -3.36
CA TRP A 10 12.90 -1.41 -2.65
C TRP A 10 14.14 -1.81 -1.87
N ALA A 11 13.96 -2.66 -0.86
CA ALA A 11 15.04 -3.28 -0.12
C ALA A 11 14.64 -4.69 0.35
N LYS A 12 15.63 -5.57 0.46
CA LYS A 12 15.50 -6.88 1.10
C LYS A 12 15.89 -6.74 2.58
N PHE A 13 15.01 -7.14 3.46
CA PHE A 13 15.20 -7.09 4.91
C PHE A 13 15.34 -8.48 5.50
N TRP A 14 15.89 -8.52 6.69
CA TRP A 14 15.94 -9.70 7.55
C TRP A 14 15.12 -9.45 8.80
N ASP A 15 14.06 -10.22 9.00
CA ASP A 15 13.32 -10.20 10.25
C ASP A 15 14.05 -11.06 11.29
N MET A 16 14.59 -10.41 12.32
CA MET A 16 15.34 -11.06 13.38
C MET A 16 14.46 -11.96 14.27
N HIS A 17 13.16 -11.73 14.31
CA HIS A 17 12.22 -12.52 15.11
C HIS A 17 11.90 -13.86 14.44
N THR A 18 11.50 -13.81 13.18
CA THR A 18 11.13 -15.01 12.41
C THR A 18 12.31 -15.66 11.73
N GLN A 19 13.47 -14.97 11.68
CA GLN A 19 14.66 -15.39 10.93
C GLN A 19 14.34 -15.63 9.44
N LYS A 20 13.53 -14.76 8.86
CA LYS A 20 13.14 -14.81 7.45
C LYS A 20 13.49 -13.51 6.74
N HIS A 21 13.81 -13.62 5.46
CA HIS A 21 13.90 -12.45 4.60
C HIS A 21 12.52 -12.04 4.10
N PHE A 22 12.36 -10.74 3.83
CA PHE A 22 11.22 -10.18 3.14
C PHE A 22 11.65 -8.97 2.31
N TYR A 23 10.85 -8.58 1.33
CA TYR A 23 11.05 -7.37 0.55
C TYR A 23 10.04 -6.30 0.97
N ALA A 24 10.49 -5.06 1.01
CA ALA A 24 9.63 -3.90 1.11
C ALA A 24 9.86 -2.98 -0.09
N LEU A 25 8.77 -2.57 -0.73
CA LEU A 25 8.74 -1.63 -1.85
C LEU A 25 7.96 -0.39 -1.43
N ASN A 26 8.39 0.78 -1.92
CA ASN A 26 7.63 2.01 -1.81
C ASN A 26 7.56 2.70 -3.17
N THR A 27 6.39 3.20 -3.53
CA THR A 27 6.16 3.86 -4.82
C THR A 27 5.12 4.96 -4.69
N HIS A 28 5.09 5.86 -5.68
CA HIS A 28 4.05 6.85 -5.85
C HIS A 28 3.64 6.85 -7.33
N PHE A 29 2.46 6.34 -7.64
CA PHE A 29 1.98 6.23 -9.01
C PHE A 29 1.64 7.58 -9.63
N ASP A 30 1.57 7.64 -10.94
CA ASP A 30 1.15 8.84 -11.63
C ASP A 30 -0.30 9.21 -11.30
N HIS A 31 -0.56 10.51 -11.08
CA HIS A 31 -1.87 10.98 -10.67
C HIS A 31 -2.86 11.13 -11.84
N ARG A 32 -2.40 11.15 -13.11
CA ARG A 32 -3.21 11.36 -14.30
C ARG A 32 -3.27 10.19 -15.25
N GLY A 33 -2.11 9.58 -15.54
CA GLY A 33 -1.97 8.54 -16.55
C GLY A 33 -2.65 7.25 -16.16
N LEU A 34 -3.72 6.85 -16.83
CA LEU A 34 -4.40 5.58 -16.58
C LEU A 34 -3.56 4.40 -17.06
N ASP A 35 -3.03 4.47 -18.29
CA ASP A 35 -2.12 3.45 -18.82
C ASP A 35 -0.83 3.36 -17.99
N ALA A 36 -0.34 4.51 -17.47
CA ALA A 36 0.82 4.54 -16.61
C ALA A 36 0.58 3.79 -15.29
N LYS A 37 -0.63 3.88 -14.72
CA LYS A 37 -1.00 3.13 -13.50
C LYS A 37 -1.09 1.63 -13.77
N ASP A 38 -1.80 1.22 -14.84
CA ASP A 38 -1.92 -0.19 -15.23
C ASP A 38 -0.51 -0.80 -15.43
N ARG A 39 0.38 -0.12 -16.17
CA ARG A 39 1.77 -0.57 -16.37
C ARG A 39 2.61 -0.56 -15.11
N SER A 40 2.35 0.35 -14.18
CA SER A 40 3.04 0.36 -12.89
C SER A 40 2.65 -0.84 -12.03
N ILE A 41 1.40 -1.28 -12.10
CA ILE A 41 0.94 -2.53 -11.47
C ILE A 41 1.70 -3.71 -12.08
N ASP A 42 1.71 -3.84 -13.42
CA ASP A 42 2.42 -4.91 -14.12
C ASP A 42 3.90 -4.98 -13.72
N LEU A 43 4.59 -3.82 -13.67
CA LEU A 43 6.01 -3.76 -13.30
C LEU A 43 6.27 -4.19 -11.85
N ILE A 44 5.35 -3.88 -10.92
CA ILE A 44 5.47 -4.33 -9.52
C ILE A 44 5.23 -5.84 -9.44
N GLU A 45 4.22 -6.36 -10.12
CA GLU A 45 3.94 -7.79 -10.15
C GLU A 45 5.10 -8.57 -10.78
N ASP A 46 5.61 -8.11 -11.92
CA ASP A 46 6.80 -8.67 -12.57
C ASP A 46 8.03 -8.65 -11.65
N PHE A 47 8.21 -7.57 -10.89
CA PHE A 47 9.31 -7.48 -9.92
C PHE A 47 9.13 -8.50 -8.80
N ILE A 48 7.93 -8.65 -8.27
CA ILE A 48 7.63 -9.64 -7.21
C ILE A 48 7.91 -11.06 -7.72
N GLU A 49 7.43 -11.39 -8.92
CA GLU A 49 7.58 -12.73 -9.50
C GLU A 49 9.05 -13.06 -9.81
N ASN A 50 9.78 -12.13 -10.41
CA ASN A 50 11.09 -12.42 -10.97
C ASN A 50 12.29 -12.05 -10.07
N ASN A 51 12.08 -11.17 -9.05
CA ASN A 51 13.19 -10.65 -8.23
C ASN A 51 13.04 -10.93 -6.74
N CYS A 52 11.83 -11.24 -6.25
CA CYS A 52 11.62 -11.45 -4.83
C CYS A 52 11.81 -12.90 -4.36
N GLU A 53 12.23 -13.80 -5.25
CA GLU A 53 12.63 -15.18 -4.89
C GLU A 53 11.50 -15.99 -4.18
N GLY A 54 10.24 -15.63 -4.38
CA GLY A 54 9.11 -16.21 -3.63
C GLY A 54 9.06 -15.82 -2.14
N LEU A 55 9.81 -14.79 -1.75
CA LEU A 55 9.82 -14.28 -0.38
C LEU A 55 8.65 -13.32 -0.14
N PRO A 56 8.23 -13.15 1.12
CA PRO A 56 7.19 -12.21 1.50
C PRO A 56 7.48 -10.78 1.03
N VAL A 57 6.45 -10.09 0.56
CA VAL A 57 6.58 -8.70 0.07
C VAL A 57 5.56 -7.80 0.74
N VAL A 58 5.99 -6.58 1.05
CA VAL A 58 5.14 -5.45 1.45
C VAL A 58 5.33 -4.33 0.43
N VAL A 59 4.25 -3.81 -0.11
CA VAL A 59 4.27 -2.64 -1.00
C VAL A 59 3.49 -1.50 -0.35
N THR A 60 4.11 -0.34 -0.26
CA THR A 60 3.49 0.87 0.31
C THR A 60 3.52 2.02 -0.68
N GLY A 61 2.57 2.93 -0.57
CA GLY A 61 2.62 4.18 -1.34
C GLY A 61 1.28 4.79 -1.68
N ASP A 62 1.36 5.98 -2.25
CA ASP A 62 0.24 6.65 -2.90
C ASP A 62 0.08 6.08 -4.32
N LEU A 63 -0.96 5.30 -4.54
CA LEU A 63 -1.23 4.67 -5.84
C LEU A 63 -2.15 5.53 -6.73
N ASN A 64 -2.62 6.69 -6.22
CA ASN A 64 -3.43 7.63 -6.97
C ASN A 64 -4.70 7.04 -7.63
N PHE A 65 -5.26 6.00 -7.04
CA PHE A 65 -6.58 5.45 -7.39
C PHE A 65 -7.33 5.01 -6.13
N LYS A 66 -8.64 4.94 -6.23
CA LYS A 66 -9.54 4.60 -5.13
C LYS A 66 -9.91 3.13 -5.15
N PRO A 67 -10.37 2.57 -4.01
CA PRO A 67 -11.04 1.27 -4.01
C PRO A 67 -12.15 1.21 -5.05
N LEU A 68 -12.39 0.03 -5.61
CA LEU A 68 -13.41 -0.28 -6.61
C LEU A 68 -13.21 0.39 -7.99
N THR A 69 -12.14 1.13 -8.23
CA THR A 69 -11.77 1.56 -9.59
C THR A 69 -11.23 0.39 -10.41
N LYS A 70 -11.12 0.59 -11.74
CA LYS A 70 -10.57 -0.42 -12.64
C LYS A 70 -9.15 -0.85 -12.22
N GLU A 71 -8.30 0.12 -11.89
CA GLU A 71 -6.92 -0.08 -11.47
C GLU A 71 -6.85 -0.87 -10.15
N TYR A 72 -7.69 -0.51 -9.17
CA TYR A 72 -7.79 -1.24 -7.91
C TYR A 72 -8.23 -2.70 -8.12
N ASN A 73 -9.29 -2.89 -8.92
CA ASN A 73 -9.78 -4.23 -9.22
C ASN A 73 -8.75 -5.05 -10.01
N TYR A 74 -7.95 -4.41 -10.85
CA TYR A 74 -6.85 -5.06 -11.56
C TYR A 74 -5.75 -5.49 -10.60
N LEU A 75 -5.32 -4.60 -9.71
CA LEU A 75 -4.29 -4.88 -8.69
C LEU A 75 -4.68 -6.02 -7.74
N THR A 76 -5.97 -6.10 -7.36
CA THR A 76 -6.47 -7.07 -6.37
C THR A 76 -7.27 -8.23 -6.99
N ARG A 77 -7.13 -8.47 -8.30
CA ARG A 77 -7.83 -9.54 -9.02
C ARG A 77 -7.44 -10.93 -8.49
N GLU A 78 -8.29 -11.91 -8.74
CA GLU A 78 -7.96 -13.31 -8.46
C GLU A 78 -6.64 -13.72 -9.13
N GLY A 79 -5.74 -14.31 -8.35
CA GLY A 79 -4.41 -14.71 -8.80
C GLY A 79 -3.36 -13.60 -8.77
N ALA A 80 -3.72 -12.35 -8.45
CA ALA A 80 -2.72 -11.30 -8.20
C ALA A 80 -1.91 -11.60 -6.92
N PRO A 81 -0.62 -11.20 -6.85
CA PRO A 81 0.22 -11.52 -5.70
C PRO A 81 -0.03 -10.65 -4.48
N LEU A 82 -0.74 -9.52 -4.65
CA LEU A 82 -0.90 -8.49 -3.62
C LEU A 82 -2.33 -8.38 -3.11
N PHE A 83 -2.45 -8.23 -1.82
CA PHE A 83 -3.71 -8.04 -1.09
C PHE A 83 -3.70 -6.73 -0.34
N ASP A 84 -4.82 -6.04 -0.32
CA ASP A 84 -4.99 -4.81 0.44
C ASP A 84 -5.13 -5.10 1.94
N SER A 85 -4.18 -4.62 2.74
CA SER A 85 -4.16 -4.85 4.19
C SER A 85 -5.38 -4.28 4.91
N TYR A 86 -6.01 -3.23 4.37
CA TYR A 86 -7.27 -2.68 4.89
C TYR A 86 -8.38 -3.75 4.94
N ASN A 87 -8.43 -4.63 3.94
CA ASN A 87 -9.45 -5.68 3.85
C ASN A 87 -9.05 -6.97 4.58
N LEU A 88 -7.79 -7.11 4.96
CA LEU A 88 -7.25 -8.32 5.61
C LEU A 88 -7.18 -8.21 7.13
N THR A 89 -7.32 -7.01 7.66
CA THR A 89 -7.12 -6.79 9.10
C THR A 89 -8.09 -7.60 9.95
N VAL A 90 -7.57 -8.16 11.04
CA VAL A 90 -8.35 -8.96 12.01
C VAL A 90 -9.29 -8.08 12.84
N LEU A 91 -8.83 -6.90 13.22
CA LEU A 91 -9.62 -5.89 13.90
C LEU A 91 -10.17 -4.90 12.89
N ASP A 92 -11.31 -4.31 13.15
CA ASP A 92 -11.87 -3.28 12.27
C ASP A 92 -10.88 -2.12 12.10
N PRO A 93 -10.70 -1.59 10.88
CA PRO A 93 -9.84 -0.43 10.65
C PRO A 93 -10.25 0.76 11.51
N VAL A 94 -9.26 1.51 12.00
CA VAL A 94 -9.45 2.68 12.87
C VAL A 94 -9.10 3.96 12.12
N GLY A 95 -9.80 5.04 12.42
CA GLY A 95 -9.59 6.37 11.83
C GLY A 95 -10.36 6.60 10.54
N PRO A 96 -10.09 7.70 9.82
CA PRO A 96 -10.72 8.00 8.55
C PRO A 96 -10.48 6.90 7.50
N GLU A 97 -11.50 6.54 6.71
CA GLU A 97 -11.29 5.66 5.56
C GLU A 97 -10.42 6.33 4.49
N ALA A 98 -10.62 7.64 4.29
CA ALA A 98 -9.82 8.43 3.35
C ALA A 98 -8.39 8.61 3.85
N THR A 99 -7.43 8.62 2.92
CA THR A 99 -6.01 8.91 3.23
C THR A 99 -5.56 10.27 2.71
N PHE A 100 -6.31 10.91 1.82
CA PHE A 100 -6.02 12.25 1.29
C PHE A 100 -6.97 13.29 1.90
N ASN A 101 -6.43 14.31 2.58
CA ASN A 101 -7.17 15.39 3.25
C ASN A 101 -7.03 16.76 2.57
N ALA A 102 -6.01 16.96 1.73
CA ALA A 102 -5.73 18.23 1.04
C ALA A 102 -5.59 19.42 2.01
N PHE A 103 -5.07 19.20 3.22
CA PHE A 103 -4.99 20.19 4.32
C PHE A 103 -6.36 20.78 4.75
N ARG A 104 -7.47 20.04 4.54
CA ARG A 104 -8.82 20.49 4.90
C ARG A 104 -9.34 19.70 6.08
N PHE A 105 -10.01 20.39 7.00
CA PHE A 105 -10.64 19.77 8.18
C PHE A 105 -11.96 19.03 7.87
N GLU A 106 -12.40 19.08 6.63
CA GLU A 106 -13.49 18.22 6.15
C GLU A 106 -12.96 16.81 5.93
N GLU A 107 -13.76 15.82 6.25
CA GLU A 107 -13.41 14.42 6.04
C GLU A 107 -12.93 14.19 4.59
N GLY A 108 -11.74 13.64 4.46
CA GLY A 108 -11.15 13.30 3.18
C GLY A 108 -12.05 12.31 2.42
N ARG A 109 -12.07 12.41 1.10
CA ARG A 109 -12.99 11.61 0.26
C ARG A 109 -12.30 10.47 -0.48
N SER A 110 -11.00 10.27 -0.29
CA SER A 110 -10.25 9.36 -1.14
C SER A 110 -9.22 8.58 -0.35
N ARG A 111 -9.37 7.27 -0.31
CA ARG A 111 -8.29 6.36 0.07
C ARG A 111 -7.46 6.09 -1.17
N ILE A 112 -6.25 6.59 -1.22
CA ILE A 112 -5.31 6.48 -2.33
C ILE A 112 -3.93 5.98 -1.91
N ASP A 113 -3.68 5.96 -0.60
CA ASP A 113 -2.48 5.37 0.00
C ASP A 113 -2.79 3.96 0.47
N TYR A 114 -1.87 3.05 0.24
CA TYR A 114 -2.06 1.63 0.48
C TYR A 114 -0.85 1.01 1.17
N ILE A 115 -1.12 0.02 1.99
CA ILE A 115 -0.19 -1.00 2.42
C ILE A 115 -0.70 -2.31 1.84
N LEU A 116 0.01 -2.85 0.86
CA LEU A 116 -0.32 -4.10 0.19
C LEU A 116 0.67 -5.18 0.64
N VAL A 117 0.20 -6.40 0.76
CA VAL A 117 1.00 -7.51 1.26
C VAL A 117 0.78 -8.76 0.42
N THR A 118 1.80 -9.63 0.32
CA THR A 118 1.60 -11.00 -0.16
C THR A 118 0.88 -11.83 0.91
N ASP A 119 0.42 -13.01 0.54
CA ASP A 119 -0.37 -13.89 1.43
C ASP A 119 0.45 -14.50 2.60
N ASP A 120 1.74 -14.22 2.67
CA ASP A 120 2.62 -14.60 3.77
C ASP A 120 2.41 -13.77 5.05
N TRP A 121 1.68 -12.68 4.95
CA TRP A 121 1.48 -11.75 6.06
C TRP A 121 0.11 -11.89 6.69
N LYS A 122 0.08 -11.91 8.01
CA LYS A 122 -1.14 -11.70 8.79
C LYS A 122 -1.22 -10.24 9.20
N VAL A 123 -2.33 -9.60 8.88
CA VAL A 123 -2.63 -8.20 9.24
C VAL A 123 -3.50 -8.21 10.49
N TYR A 124 -3.02 -7.62 11.58
CA TYR A 124 -3.75 -7.56 12.85
C TYR A 124 -4.55 -6.28 12.99
N GLU A 125 -3.95 -5.16 12.63
CA GLU A 125 -4.51 -3.83 12.81
C GLU A 125 -4.21 -2.98 11.59
N TYR A 126 -5.10 -2.06 11.30
CA TYR A 126 -4.93 -1.03 10.28
C TYR A 126 -5.48 0.28 10.82
N GLU A 127 -4.70 1.34 10.73
CA GLU A 127 -5.09 2.65 11.25
C GLU A 127 -4.70 3.76 10.28
N THR A 128 -5.62 4.68 10.04
CA THR A 128 -5.36 5.96 9.39
C THR A 128 -5.31 7.02 10.47
N LEU A 129 -4.15 7.67 10.63
CA LEU A 129 -3.89 8.59 11.73
C LEU A 129 -4.34 10.01 11.39
N ASP A 130 -5.31 10.53 12.13
CA ASP A 130 -5.73 11.93 12.04
C ASP A 130 -4.82 12.81 12.91
N VAL A 131 -3.66 13.23 12.34
CA VAL A 131 -2.62 13.94 13.08
C VAL A 131 -2.67 15.44 12.81
N ILE A 132 -3.05 16.19 13.83
CA ILE A 132 -3.10 17.65 13.84
C ILE A 132 -2.01 18.18 14.78
N LYS A 133 -1.18 19.12 14.30
CA LYS A 133 -0.19 19.84 15.11
C LYS A 133 -0.40 21.32 14.92
N ASP A 134 -0.44 22.07 16.04
CA ASP A 134 -0.63 23.52 16.04
C ASP A 134 -1.85 24.00 15.23
N GLY A 135 -2.93 23.20 15.23
CA GLY A 135 -4.16 23.51 14.53
C GLY A 135 -4.14 23.25 13.02
N MET A 136 -3.15 22.55 12.51
CA MET A 136 -3.02 22.21 11.08
C MET A 136 -2.66 20.72 10.89
N TYR A 137 -3.05 20.15 9.76
CA TYR A 137 -2.54 18.86 9.35
C TYR A 137 -1.04 18.93 9.05
N VAL A 138 -0.31 17.90 9.47
CA VAL A 138 1.15 17.80 9.22
C VAL A 138 1.48 17.43 7.78
N SER A 139 0.50 16.91 7.05
CA SER A 139 0.58 16.54 5.63
C SER A 139 -0.81 16.68 5.00
N ASP A 140 -0.90 16.80 3.68
CA ASP A 140 -2.13 16.69 2.91
C ASP A 140 -2.63 15.25 2.77
N HIS A 141 -1.86 14.28 3.27
CA HIS A 141 -2.26 12.89 3.46
C HIS A 141 -2.26 12.53 4.94
N TYR A 142 -3.16 11.65 5.33
CA TYR A 142 -3.13 10.99 6.63
C TYR A 142 -2.09 9.87 6.62
N PRO A 143 -1.23 9.75 7.65
CA PRO A 143 -0.37 8.58 7.78
C PRO A 143 -1.19 7.30 7.92
N VAL A 144 -0.76 6.24 7.24
CA VAL A 144 -1.37 4.91 7.32
C VAL A 144 -0.42 3.96 8.03
N VAL A 145 -0.93 3.22 8.98
CA VAL A 145 -0.18 2.24 9.77
C VAL A 145 -0.88 0.89 9.73
N ALA A 146 -0.12 -0.18 9.56
CA ALA A 146 -0.60 -1.54 9.73
C ALA A 146 0.33 -2.33 10.66
N ASN A 147 -0.27 -3.09 11.58
CA ASN A 147 0.45 -4.08 12.38
C ASN A 147 0.38 -5.41 11.65
N ILE A 148 1.51 -5.83 11.08
CA ILE A 148 1.60 -7.04 10.28
C ILE A 148 2.65 -7.99 10.84
N LYS A 149 2.47 -9.29 10.66
CA LYS A 149 3.40 -10.31 11.10
C LYS A 149 3.57 -11.38 10.03
N LEU A 150 4.79 -11.83 9.82
CA LEU A 150 5.06 -12.98 8.96
C LEU A 150 4.37 -14.23 9.51
N SER A 151 3.65 -14.92 8.64
CA SER A 151 3.03 -16.20 8.97
C SER A 151 4.12 -17.24 9.27
N PRO A 152 4.01 -18.02 10.37
CA PRO A 152 4.99 -19.05 10.66
C PRO A 152 4.93 -20.27 9.72
N TYR A 153 3.87 -20.39 8.92
CA TYR A 153 3.51 -21.61 8.18
C TYR A 153 3.70 -21.50 6.65
N ARG A 154 4.88 -21.04 6.20
CA ARG A 154 5.36 -21.30 4.83
C ARG A 154 6.88 -21.43 4.80
#